data_f651b2dc78a0b63234f815b4d8dcac79
#
_entry.id   f651b2dc78a0b63234f815b4d8dcac79
#
_cell.length_a   1.000
_cell.length_b   1.000
_cell.length_c   1.000
_cell.angle_alpha   90.00
_cell.angle_beta   90.00
_cell.angle_gamma   90.00
#
_symmetry.space_group_name_H-M   'P 1'
#
loop_
_entity.id
_entity.type
_entity.pdbx_description
1 polymer ?
#
loop_
_entity_poly.entity_id
_entity_poly.type
_entity_poly.pdbx_seq_one_letter_code
_entity_poly.pdbx_strand_id
1 'polypeptide(L)'
;LRNVTKASNDNLDSILHIDIDVIGDDSRRNYIKHAIDKEQCIIVKEDNSILGFLTYDTNFFGYTFLSLIIVSPTKRRQGHASSLISYMLSNSPTQKIFSSTNESNTNMQKVFKANGFMRSGIIENLDEGDPEIIFYIKKPRA
;
A
#
# COMPACT_ATOMS: atom_id res chain seq x y z
N LEU A 1 2.82 14.69 15.27
CA LEU A 1 3.53 13.41 15.31
C LEU A 1 2.90 12.42 14.35
N ARG A 2 3.75 11.70 13.63
CA ARG A 2 3.31 10.67 12.70
C ARG A 2 2.89 9.41 13.46
N ASN A 3 1.72 8.88 13.09
CA ASN A 3 1.19 7.67 13.70
C ASN A 3 0.65 6.75 12.60
N VAL A 4 0.96 5.47 12.69
CA VAL A 4 0.49 4.45 11.73
C VAL A 4 -0.33 3.43 12.50
N THR A 5 -1.56 3.19 12.07
CA THR A 5 -2.50 2.31 12.76
C THR A 5 -3.49 1.69 11.78
N LYS A 6 -4.21 0.67 12.24
CA LYS A 6 -5.32 0.11 11.47
C LYS A 6 -6.43 1.14 11.30
N ALA A 7 -7.02 1.19 10.11
CA ALA A 7 -8.18 2.03 9.85
C ALA A 7 -9.43 1.44 10.50
N SER A 8 -10.35 2.33 10.89
CA SER A 8 -11.70 1.95 11.30
C SER A 8 -12.71 2.50 10.28
N ASN A 9 -13.97 2.08 10.40
CA ASN A 9 -15.02 2.59 9.50
C ASN A 9 -15.20 4.11 9.60
N ASP A 10 -14.85 4.72 10.73
CA ASP A 10 -14.88 6.18 10.89
C ASP A 10 -13.89 6.88 9.96
N ASN A 11 -12.89 6.17 9.45
CA ASN A 11 -11.87 6.73 8.58
C ASN A 11 -12.23 6.62 7.08
N LEU A 12 -13.31 5.91 6.74
CA LEU A 12 -13.62 5.58 5.35
C LEU A 12 -13.72 6.82 4.45
N ASP A 13 -14.45 7.85 4.90
CA ASP A 13 -14.65 9.04 4.07
C ASP A 13 -13.33 9.78 3.82
N SER A 14 -12.46 9.89 4.82
CA SER A 14 -11.15 10.52 4.66
C SER A 14 -10.24 9.72 3.73
N ILE A 15 -10.27 8.39 3.81
CA ILE A 15 -9.50 7.52 2.94
C ILE A 15 -10.00 7.66 1.49
N LEU A 16 -11.32 7.65 1.29
CA LEU A 16 -11.91 7.81 -0.03
C LEU A 16 -11.57 9.17 -0.65
N HIS A 17 -11.54 10.22 0.17
CA HIS A 17 -11.16 11.54 -0.32
C HIS A 17 -9.75 11.52 -0.94
N ILE A 18 -8.79 10.87 -0.28
CA ILE A 18 -7.45 10.71 -0.81
C ILE A 18 -7.46 9.90 -2.09
N ASP A 19 -8.19 8.79 -2.11
CA ASP A 19 -8.22 7.91 -3.27
C ASP A 19 -8.87 8.58 -4.48
N ILE A 20 -9.95 9.34 -4.27
CA ILE A 20 -10.61 10.11 -5.33
C ILE A 20 -9.64 11.16 -5.90
N ASP A 21 -8.85 11.81 -5.06
CA ASP A 21 -7.85 12.78 -5.52
C ASP A 21 -6.80 12.12 -6.43
N VAL A 22 -6.53 10.84 -6.24
CA VAL A 22 -5.52 10.11 -7.02
C VAL A 22 -6.10 9.52 -8.29
N ILE A 23 -7.27 8.84 -8.21
CA ILE A 23 -7.82 8.10 -9.36
C ILE A 23 -8.99 8.81 -10.06
N GLY A 24 -9.54 9.86 -9.45
CA GLY A 24 -10.57 10.70 -10.07
C GLY A 24 -12.01 10.28 -9.83
N ASP A 25 -12.25 9.15 -9.17
CA ASP A 25 -13.60 8.67 -8.86
C ASP A 25 -13.59 7.79 -7.60
N ASP A 26 -14.77 7.33 -7.18
CA ASP A 26 -14.93 6.49 -6.00
C ASP A 26 -15.05 4.99 -6.32
N SER A 27 -14.55 4.57 -7.47
CA SER A 27 -14.73 3.19 -7.95
C SER A 27 -14.16 2.14 -7.00
N ARG A 28 -13.22 2.49 -6.14
CA ARG A 28 -12.63 1.56 -5.17
C ARG A 28 -13.29 1.59 -3.79
N ARG A 29 -14.44 2.27 -3.65
CA ARG A 29 -15.14 2.40 -2.36
C ARG A 29 -15.41 1.05 -1.70
N ASN A 30 -16.02 0.14 -2.43
CA ASN A 30 -16.37 -1.17 -1.87
C ASN A 30 -15.13 -2.00 -1.52
N TYR A 31 -14.11 -1.91 -2.36
CA TYR A 31 -12.84 -2.58 -2.11
C TYR A 31 -12.19 -2.07 -0.81
N ILE A 32 -12.13 -0.76 -0.64
CA ILE A 32 -11.52 -0.13 0.54
C ILE A 32 -12.35 -0.44 1.79
N LYS A 33 -13.68 -0.32 1.71
CA LYS A 33 -14.57 -0.64 2.82
C LYS A 33 -14.38 -2.08 3.27
N HIS A 34 -14.30 -3.01 2.32
CA HIS A 34 -14.07 -4.42 2.62
C HIS A 34 -12.72 -4.64 3.32
N ALA A 35 -11.67 -3.96 2.87
CA ALA A 35 -10.37 -4.03 3.52
C ALA A 35 -10.41 -3.51 4.96
N ILE A 36 -11.13 -2.42 5.19
CA ILE A 36 -11.32 -1.88 6.56
C ILE A 36 -12.04 -2.92 7.43
N ASP A 37 -13.13 -3.49 6.93
CA ASP A 37 -13.92 -4.47 7.67
C ASP A 37 -13.11 -5.72 8.02
N LYS A 38 -12.17 -6.09 7.17
CA LYS A 38 -11.25 -7.22 7.42
C LYS A 38 -10.02 -6.85 8.24
N GLU A 39 -9.90 -5.62 8.69
CA GLU A 39 -8.72 -5.11 9.39
C GLU A 39 -7.45 -5.20 8.53
N GLN A 40 -7.60 -5.02 7.24
CA GLN A 40 -6.52 -5.08 6.25
C GLN A 40 -6.28 -3.72 5.58
N CYS A 41 -6.65 -2.65 6.24
CA CYS A 41 -6.38 -1.28 5.82
C CYS A 41 -5.63 -0.55 6.91
N ILE A 42 -4.51 0.07 6.54
CA ILE A 42 -3.60 0.76 7.45
C ILE A 42 -3.55 2.23 7.03
N ILE A 43 -3.54 3.14 8.00
CA ILE A 43 -3.47 4.58 7.72
C ILE A 43 -2.26 5.19 8.39
N VAL A 44 -1.71 6.22 7.75
CA VAL A 44 -0.70 7.10 8.34
C VAL A 44 -1.33 8.46 8.60
N LYS A 45 -1.19 8.94 9.84
CA LYS A 45 -1.74 10.22 10.29
C LYS A 45 -0.66 11.12 10.84
N GLU A 46 -0.86 12.43 10.68
CA GLU A 46 -0.16 13.45 11.44
C GLU A 46 -1.22 14.40 12.00
N ASP A 47 -1.20 14.62 13.32
CA ASP A 47 -2.10 15.58 14.01
C ASP A 47 -3.57 15.39 13.64
N ASN A 48 -4.06 14.17 13.62
CA ASN A 48 -5.44 13.79 13.27
C ASN A 48 -5.81 13.87 11.80
N SER A 49 -4.86 14.23 10.91
CA SER A 49 -5.09 14.20 9.47
C SER A 49 -4.55 12.90 8.89
N ILE A 50 -5.38 12.20 8.11
CA ILE A 50 -4.95 11.02 7.37
C ILE A 50 -4.23 11.48 6.11
N LEU A 51 -2.99 11.05 5.92
CA LEU A 51 -2.13 11.48 4.81
C LEU A 51 -1.89 10.38 3.80
N GLY A 52 -2.24 9.16 4.12
CA GLY A 52 -2.09 8.03 3.22
C GLY A 52 -2.69 6.77 3.80
N PHE A 53 -2.82 5.75 2.96
CA PHE A 53 -3.33 4.46 3.40
C PHE A 53 -2.70 3.33 2.58
N LEU A 54 -2.78 2.14 3.15
CA LEU A 54 -2.31 0.91 2.54
C LEU A 54 -3.39 -0.16 2.75
N THR A 55 -3.67 -0.95 1.71
CA THR A 55 -4.50 -2.15 1.87
C THR A 55 -3.68 -3.37 1.52
N TYR A 56 -4.00 -4.49 2.14
CA TYR A 56 -3.34 -5.75 1.83
C TYR A 56 -4.33 -6.90 1.95
N ASP A 57 -3.95 -8.03 1.39
CA ASP A 57 -4.63 -9.31 1.59
C ASP A 57 -3.56 -10.39 1.77
N THR A 58 -4.00 -11.64 1.93
CA THR A 58 -3.10 -12.79 2.10
C THR A 58 -3.37 -13.85 1.03
N ASN A 59 -3.79 -13.42 -0.15
CA ASN A 59 -4.23 -14.30 -1.24
C ASN A 59 -3.20 -14.47 -2.34
N PHE A 60 -2.02 -13.85 -2.22
CA PHE A 60 -0.98 -13.97 -3.23
C PHE A 60 -0.18 -15.26 -2.98
N PHE A 61 -0.67 -16.36 -3.55
CA PHE A 61 -0.11 -17.69 -3.29
C PHE A 61 -0.03 -18.01 -1.79
N GLY A 62 -0.98 -17.50 -1.01
CA GLY A 62 -1.01 -17.67 0.44
C GLY A 62 -0.17 -16.67 1.23
N TYR A 63 0.46 -15.70 0.56
CA TYR A 63 1.30 -14.70 1.21
C TYR A 63 0.67 -13.32 1.18
N THR A 64 1.13 -12.46 2.10
CA THR A 64 0.72 -11.06 2.14
C THR A 64 1.09 -10.35 0.84
N PHE A 65 0.10 -9.65 0.28
CA PHE A 65 0.28 -8.79 -0.89
C PHE A 65 -0.21 -7.38 -0.56
N LEU A 66 0.67 -6.40 -0.69
CA LEU A 66 0.31 -4.99 -0.49
C LEU A 66 -0.35 -4.49 -1.77
N SER A 67 -1.67 -4.39 -1.77
CA SER A 67 -2.45 -4.15 -2.97
C SER A 67 -2.60 -2.67 -3.32
N LEU A 68 -2.71 -1.80 -2.32
CA LEU A 68 -2.73 -0.35 -2.51
C LEU A 68 -1.78 0.31 -1.51
N ILE A 69 -0.99 1.26 -2.00
CA ILE A 69 -0.16 2.14 -1.17
C ILE A 69 -0.35 3.54 -1.74
N ILE A 70 -1.19 4.33 -1.11
CA ILE A 70 -1.64 5.62 -1.63
C ILE A 70 -1.31 6.72 -0.63
N VAL A 71 -0.62 7.76 -1.09
CA VAL A 71 -0.31 8.94 -0.29
C VAL A 71 -1.02 10.14 -0.90
N SER A 72 -1.57 11.00 -0.06
CA SER A 72 -2.22 12.23 -0.51
C SER A 72 -1.29 12.99 -1.47
N PRO A 73 -1.78 13.45 -2.64
CA PRO A 73 -0.92 14.06 -3.66
C PRO A 73 -0.10 15.26 -3.15
N THR A 74 -0.62 16.01 -2.18
CA THR A 74 0.07 17.17 -1.61
C THR A 74 1.07 16.81 -0.52
N LYS A 75 1.14 15.53 -0.13
CA LYS A 75 1.97 15.06 1.00
C LYS A 75 3.01 14.03 0.58
N ARG A 76 3.31 13.93 -0.69
CA ARG A 76 4.30 12.99 -1.21
C ARG A 76 5.71 13.43 -0.88
N ARG A 77 6.67 12.48 -0.95
CA ARG A 77 8.10 12.68 -0.67
C ARG A 77 8.40 13.07 0.77
N GLN A 78 7.51 12.70 1.71
CA GLN A 78 7.68 12.94 3.14
C GLN A 78 7.83 11.65 3.94
N GLY A 79 8.00 10.50 3.26
CA GLY A 79 8.21 9.21 3.91
C GLY A 79 6.94 8.51 4.38
N HIS A 80 5.76 8.94 3.96
CA HIS A 80 4.50 8.32 4.40
C HIS A 80 4.33 6.90 3.84
N ALA A 81 4.67 6.68 2.56
CA ALA A 81 4.63 5.33 1.98
C ALA A 81 5.58 4.40 2.73
N SER A 82 6.78 4.85 3.04
CA SER A 82 7.75 4.06 3.81
C SER A 82 7.25 3.75 5.21
N SER A 83 6.55 4.68 5.85
CA SER A 83 5.95 4.43 7.18
C SER A 83 4.89 3.34 7.12
N LEU A 84 4.04 3.36 6.09
CA LEU A 84 3.03 2.32 5.88
C LEU A 84 3.68 0.95 5.63
N ILE A 85 4.68 0.90 4.78
CA ILE A 85 5.42 -0.32 4.48
C ILE A 85 6.10 -0.85 5.74
N SER A 86 6.75 0.04 6.52
CA SER A 86 7.42 -0.34 7.76
C SER A 86 6.47 -1.00 8.76
N TYR A 87 5.24 -0.47 8.87
CA TYR A 87 4.21 -1.10 9.68
C TYR A 87 3.95 -2.54 9.23
N MET A 88 3.86 -2.78 7.92
CA MET A 88 3.62 -4.13 7.39
C MET A 88 4.81 -5.04 7.61
N LEU A 89 6.04 -4.53 7.52
CA LEU A 89 7.22 -5.34 7.84
C LEU A 89 7.21 -5.86 9.28
N SER A 90 6.63 -5.07 10.20
CA SER A 90 6.53 -5.46 11.61
C SER A 90 5.29 -6.32 11.91
N ASN A 91 4.22 -6.19 11.13
CA ASN A 91 2.91 -6.74 11.50
C ASN A 91 2.31 -7.70 10.48
N SER A 92 2.98 -7.99 9.37
CA SER A 92 2.44 -8.92 8.37
C SER A 92 2.21 -10.31 8.99
N PRO A 93 1.06 -10.94 8.70
CA PRO A 93 0.80 -12.30 9.16
C PRO A 93 1.69 -13.36 8.49
N THR A 94 2.34 -13.02 7.37
CA THR A 94 3.27 -13.93 6.69
C THR A 94 4.67 -13.33 6.64
N GLN A 95 5.68 -14.20 6.58
CA GLN A 95 7.07 -13.77 6.54
C GLN A 95 7.43 -13.16 5.19
N LYS A 96 6.93 -13.74 4.09
CA LYS A 96 7.13 -13.18 2.75
C LYS A 96 6.04 -12.15 2.47
N ILE A 97 6.44 -11.02 1.93
CA ILE A 97 5.54 -9.91 1.58
C ILE A 97 5.80 -9.54 0.14
N PHE A 98 4.73 -9.51 -0.65
CA PHE A 98 4.79 -9.12 -2.05
C PHE A 98 4.04 -7.83 -2.28
N SER A 99 4.41 -7.12 -3.33
CA SER A 99 3.66 -5.99 -3.86
C SER A 99 4.03 -5.82 -5.32
N SER A 100 3.45 -4.83 -5.98
CA SER A 100 3.74 -4.59 -7.38
C SER A 100 3.50 -3.13 -7.75
N THR A 101 4.07 -2.73 -8.87
CA THR A 101 3.78 -1.44 -9.51
C THR A 101 4.13 -1.54 -10.98
N ASN A 102 3.53 -0.67 -11.80
CA ASN A 102 3.85 -0.61 -13.22
C ASN A 102 5.30 -0.19 -13.45
N GLU A 103 5.89 -0.68 -14.53
CA GLU A 103 7.27 -0.34 -14.91
C GLU A 103 7.47 1.16 -15.05
N SER A 104 6.46 1.88 -15.52
CA SER A 104 6.50 3.34 -15.66
C SER A 104 6.53 4.08 -14.32
N ASN A 105 6.11 3.46 -13.23
CA ASN A 105 6.08 4.11 -11.91
C ASN A 105 7.43 3.99 -11.22
N THR A 106 8.40 4.77 -11.69
CA THR A 106 9.76 4.73 -11.16
C THR A 106 9.85 5.20 -9.71
N ASN A 107 8.97 6.12 -9.29
CA ASN A 107 8.95 6.59 -7.90
C ASN A 107 8.60 5.45 -6.94
N MET A 108 7.56 4.67 -7.24
CA MET A 108 7.18 3.56 -6.37
C MET A 108 8.21 2.44 -6.37
N GLN A 109 8.85 2.18 -7.50
CA GLN A 109 9.97 1.23 -7.56
C GLN A 109 11.08 1.64 -6.60
N LYS A 110 11.41 2.93 -6.55
CA LYS A 110 12.44 3.46 -5.63
C LYS A 110 12.01 3.28 -4.18
N VAL A 111 10.73 3.50 -3.87
CA VAL A 111 10.20 3.31 -2.51
C VAL A 111 10.35 1.84 -2.09
N PHE A 112 9.99 0.89 -2.95
CA PHE A 112 10.17 -0.53 -2.63
C PHE A 112 11.63 -0.86 -2.37
N LYS A 113 12.54 -0.43 -3.25
CA LYS A 113 13.97 -0.71 -3.08
C LYS A 113 14.53 -0.08 -1.81
N ALA A 114 14.11 1.15 -1.50
CA ALA A 114 14.56 1.85 -0.29
C ALA A 114 14.11 1.13 0.98
N ASN A 115 13.03 0.35 0.92
CA ASN A 115 12.52 -0.43 2.05
C ASN A 115 12.98 -1.89 2.03
N GLY A 116 13.96 -2.23 1.20
CA GLY A 116 14.58 -3.55 1.19
C GLY A 116 13.94 -4.57 0.27
N PHE A 117 12.90 -4.17 -0.48
CA PHE A 117 12.30 -5.08 -1.46
C PHE A 117 13.23 -5.29 -2.64
N MET A 118 13.14 -6.49 -3.20
CA MET A 118 13.85 -6.82 -4.43
C MET A 118 12.85 -7.21 -5.51
N ARG A 119 13.25 -7.01 -6.77
CA ARG A 119 12.43 -7.43 -7.90
C ARG A 119 12.28 -8.95 -7.89
N SER A 120 11.07 -9.43 -8.11
CA SER A 120 10.74 -10.87 -8.07
C SER A 120 10.12 -11.38 -9.37
N GLY A 121 9.69 -10.52 -10.26
CA GLY A 121 9.08 -10.97 -11.51
C GLY A 121 8.37 -9.84 -12.23
N ILE A 122 7.71 -10.19 -13.32
CA ILE A 122 7.02 -9.24 -14.19
C ILE A 122 5.76 -9.91 -14.76
N ILE A 123 4.68 -9.15 -14.86
CA ILE A 123 3.46 -9.54 -15.55
C ILE A 123 3.34 -8.65 -16.78
N GLU A 124 3.51 -9.24 -17.97
CA GLU A 124 3.63 -8.46 -19.21
C GLU A 124 2.28 -8.00 -19.77
N ASN A 125 1.21 -8.74 -19.51
CA ASN A 125 -0.07 -8.55 -20.19
C ASN A 125 -1.19 -8.02 -19.27
N LEU A 126 -0.86 -7.54 -18.09
CA LEU A 126 -1.87 -6.97 -17.18
C LEU A 126 -2.33 -5.62 -17.69
N ASP A 127 -1.40 -4.71 -17.96
CA ASP A 127 -1.65 -3.42 -18.58
C ASP A 127 -0.87 -3.35 -19.89
N GLU A 128 -1.57 -3.09 -20.99
CA GLU A 128 -0.94 -3.07 -22.30
C GLU A 128 0.15 -2.00 -22.40
N GLY A 129 1.36 -2.42 -22.74
CA GLY A 129 2.48 -1.51 -22.92
C GLY A 129 3.12 -1.00 -21.64
N ASP A 130 2.65 -1.43 -20.48
CA ASP A 130 3.21 -1.01 -19.17
C ASP A 130 3.18 -2.18 -18.19
N PRO A 131 4.19 -3.07 -18.25
CA PRO A 131 4.19 -4.29 -17.42
C PRO A 131 4.14 -3.99 -15.94
N GLU A 132 3.57 -4.93 -15.20
CA GLU A 132 3.54 -4.88 -13.74
C GLU A 132 4.78 -5.58 -13.19
N ILE A 133 5.58 -4.86 -12.39
CA ILE A 133 6.78 -5.42 -11.75
C ILE A 133 6.39 -5.91 -10.36
N ILE A 134 6.71 -7.17 -10.08
CA ILE A 134 6.47 -7.77 -8.76
C ILE A 134 7.71 -7.54 -7.90
N PHE A 135 7.49 -7.07 -6.68
CA PHE A 135 8.52 -6.87 -5.67
C PHE A 135 8.26 -7.77 -4.47
N TYR A 136 9.31 -8.11 -3.75
CA TYR A 136 9.24 -9.07 -2.66
C TYR A 136 10.26 -8.74 -1.59
N ILE A 137 9.89 -9.00 -0.34
CA ILE A 137 10.81 -8.98 0.78
C ILE A 137 10.45 -10.15 1.71
N LYS A 138 11.46 -10.70 2.35
CA LYS A 138 11.29 -11.67 3.42
C LYS A 138 11.66 -10.98 4.71
N LYS A 139 10.67 -10.77 5.59
CA LYS A 139 10.96 -10.09 6.86
C LYS A 139 11.81 -10.97 7.76
N PRO A 140 12.64 -10.37 8.63
CA PRO A 140 13.47 -11.14 9.55
C PRO A 140 12.62 -11.99 10.47
N ARG A 141 13.14 -13.13 10.88
CA ARG A 141 12.52 -13.94 11.94
C ARG A 141 12.63 -13.18 13.26
N ALA A 142 11.53 -13.19 14.01
CA ALA A 142 11.53 -12.63 15.35
C ALA A 142 12.41 -13.47 16.28
#